data_ca24f9b98a31f5f88cedc3b7348256e5
#
_entry.id   ca24f9b98a31f5f88cedc3b7348256e5
#
_cell.length_a   1.000
_cell.length_b   1.000
_cell.length_c   1.000
_cell.angle_alpha   90.00
_cell.angle_beta   90.00
_cell.angle_gamma   90.00
#
_symmetry.space_group_name_H-M   'P 1'
#
loop_
_entity.id
_entity.type
_entity.pdbx_description
1 polymer ?
#
loop_
_entity_poly.entity_id
_entity_poly.type
_entity_poly.pdbx_seq_one_letter_code
_entity_poly.pdbx_strand_id
1 'polypeptide(L)'
;MKQILATFPLRNFLRVFALVTAVSATSCSKDPAVDGELHGDMLRFAVAEADGWNTQLRCGAAGSEEKSAASPENVAEVFSLRGENPADTLFLHASVADGIAAPYPNVQTDRLQTRATPVETGTFYDSFGVLASVYTGTWSEDSCLPDYMYDVEVTEASSWTTSYYWPGAGRNIRFFAYAPYGGQGIVLSDKTSAGTPSITYTVPTAVADQQDLLVAATSGMAGNTAAAAPLSFAHALTAVRFTTGDDMMSGRITKITLKGVYGSGSHTMGSDSWNGYGATTDFSQTLAATVDGSADQEITPVAATFMMLPQTLPSGASIEVVYTDDLTSTQRTLTASIAGSQWPMGRTVTYRISTSSIVITPTFTVMAPADFTYAGGS
;
A
#
# COMPACT_ATOMS: atom_id res chain seq x y z
N MET A 1 -37.60 -16.52 58.67
CA MET A 1 -38.02 -15.96 59.98
C MET A 1 -37.36 -14.60 60.14
N LYS A 2 -38.25 -13.62 60.38
CA LYS A 2 -38.05 -12.30 60.95
C LYS A 2 -37.32 -11.25 60.08
N GLN A 3 -38.19 -10.42 59.48
CA GLN A 3 -38.07 -8.99 59.23
C GLN A 3 -37.64 -8.21 60.46
N ILE A 4 -36.94 -7.12 60.33
CA ILE A 4 -37.24 -5.88 61.06
C ILE A 4 -36.91 -4.71 60.17
N LEU A 5 -37.95 -3.93 59.89
CA LEU A 5 -37.93 -2.52 59.35
C LEU A 5 -37.49 -1.58 60.51
N ALA A 6 -36.86 -0.50 60.20
CA ALA A 6 -36.98 0.81 60.89
C ALA A 6 -36.37 1.91 60.04
N THR A 7 -37.19 2.68 59.36
CA THR A 7 -37.73 4.03 59.62
C THR A 7 -36.71 5.18 59.72
N PHE A 8 -36.89 6.10 58.76
CA PHE A 8 -36.36 7.48 58.71
C PHE A 8 -36.75 8.34 59.92
N PRO A 9 -36.00 9.43 60.18
CA PRO A 9 -36.65 10.71 59.99
C PRO A 9 -35.81 11.78 59.26
N LEU A 10 -36.54 12.54 58.51
CA LEU A 10 -36.30 13.83 57.94
C LEU A 10 -36.10 14.89 59.02
N ARG A 11 -35.08 15.78 58.91
CA ARG A 11 -35.23 17.21 59.30
C ARG A 11 -34.01 18.06 58.94
N ASN A 12 -34.36 19.10 58.16
CA ASN A 12 -33.94 20.50 58.18
C ASN A 12 -32.56 20.96 57.62
N PHE A 13 -32.66 21.58 56.45
CA PHE A 13 -32.20 22.89 56.05
C PHE A 13 -31.07 23.56 56.88
N LEU A 14 -29.93 23.76 56.25
CA LEU A 14 -29.20 25.03 56.35
C LEU A 14 -28.45 25.29 55.06
N ARG A 15 -28.80 26.40 54.38
CA ARG A 15 -28.12 26.95 53.23
C ARG A 15 -26.81 27.58 53.69
N VAL A 16 -25.69 27.04 53.25
CA VAL A 16 -24.43 27.79 53.29
C VAL A 16 -23.95 27.97 51.87
N PHE A 17 -23.97 29.23 51.41
CA PHE A 17 -23.35 29.67 50.19
C PHE A 17 -21.82 29.57 50.37
N ALA A 18 -21.20 28.57 49.79
CA ALA A 18 -19.75 28.51 49.64
C ALA A 18 -19.40 29.07 48.25
N LEU A 19 -18.75 30.21 48.26
CA LEU A 19 -18.13 30.87 47.11
C LEU A 19 -16.97 29.96 46.66
N VAL A 20 -17.16 29.23 45.57
CA VAL A 20 -16.09 28.44 44.93
C VAL A 20 -15.32 29.40 44.04
N THR A 21 -14.22 29.92 44.51
CA THR A 21 -13.17 30.53 43.65
C THR A 21 -12.58 29.43 42.78
N ALA A 22 -12.90 29.47 41.49
CA ALA A 22 -12.24 28.65 40.48
C ALA A 22 -10.78 29.11 40.38
N VAL A 23 -9.88 28.35 40.95
CA VAL A 23 -8.43 28.41 40.64
C VAL A 23 -8.26 27.68 39.32
N SER A 24 -8.15 28.47 38.25
CA SER A 24 -7.66 28.00 36.96
C SER A 24 -6.21 27.55 37.14
N ALA A 25 -6.02 26.24 37.29
CA ALA A 25 -4.71 25.63 37.15
C ALA A 25 -4.32 25.74 35.66
N THR A 26 -3.56 26.78 35.31
CA THR A 26 -2.78 26.83 34.09
C THR A 26 -1.72 25.73 34.18
N SER A 27 -2.01 24.61 33.55
CA SER A 27 -1.01 23.58 33.26
C SER A 27 -0.04 24.20 32.24
N CYS A 28 1.09 24.72 32.71
CA CYS A 28 2.22 25.00 31.86
C CYS A 28 2.83 23.66 31.42
N SER A 29 2.43 23.16 30.26
CA SER A 29 3.30 22.28 29.49
C SER A 29 4.48 23.13 29.05
N LYS A 30 5.68 22.80 29.52
CA LYS A 30 6.91 23.37 29.01
C LYS A 30 7.13 22.82 27.62
N ASP A 31 6.58 23.48 26.61
CA ASP A 31 7.13 23.43 25.28
C ASP A 31 8.52 24.06 25.33
N PRO A 32 9.52 23.48 24.64
CA PRO A 32 10.82 24.13 24.52
C PRO A 32 10.58 25.46 23.79
N ALA A 33 10.62 26.55 24.52
CA ALA A 33 10.52 27.89 23.99
C ALA A 33 11.68 28.11 23.02
N VAL A 34 11.41 28.04 21.74
CA VAL A 34 12.23 28.65 20.72
C VAL A 34 11.78 30.10 20.66
N ASP A 35 12.59 30.98 21.32
CA ASP A 35 12.44 32.42 21.22
C ASP A 35 12.54 32.89 19.76
N GLY A 36 11.43 33.24 19.18
CA GLY A 36 11.28 33.82 17.86
C GLY A 36 9.78 33.82 17.51
N GLU A 37 9.19 34.98 17.28
CA GLU A 37 7.78 35.15 16.95
C GLU A 37 7.33 34.08 15.92
N LEU A 38 6.55 33.11 16.40
CA LEU A 38 5.89 32.13 15.57
C LEU A 38 4.73 32.84 14.83
N HIS A 39 5.06 33.58 13.78
CA HIS A 39 4.10 34.10 12.82
C HIS A 39 4.04 33.14 11.65
N GLY A 40 3.59 31.92 11.87
CA GLY A 40 3.37 30.95 10.82
C GLY A 40 1.90 30.54 10.76
N ASP A 41 1.38 30.35 9.58
CA ASP A 41 0.14 29.62 9.39
C ASP A 41 0.33 28.18 9.89
N MET A 42 -0.78 27.56 10.35
CA MET A 42 -0.76 26.16 10.74
C MET A 42 -0.33 25.29 9.55
N LEU A 43 0.52 24.30 9.82
CA LEU A 43 0.92 23.32 8.81
C LEU A 43 -0.29 22.50 8.36
N ARG A 44 -0.49 22.46 7.06
CA ARG A 44 -1.46 21.61 6.39
C ARG A 44 -0.81 20.95 5.19
N PHE A 45 -1.36 19.81 4.77
CA PHE A 45 -0.83 19.04 3.66
C PHE A 45 -1.81 19.02 2.49
N ALA A 46 -1.25 18.99 1.29
CA ALA A 46 -1.96 18.68 0.06
C ALA A 46 -1.57 17.25 -0.34
N VAL A 47 -2.48 16.33 -0.14
CA VAL A 47 -2.26 14.91 -0.44
C VAL A 47 -2.57 14.66 -1.90
N ALA A 48 -1.63 14.04 -2.60
CA ALA A 48 -1.75 13.64 -4.00
C ALA A 48 -1.13 12.25 -4.19
N GLU A 49 -1.55 11.60 -5.26
CA GLU A 49 -0.93 10.38 -5.75
C GLU A 49 0.33 10.73 -6.55
N ALA A 50 1.39 9.91 -6.42
CA ALA A 50 2.59 10.08 -7.22
C ALA A 50 2.33 9.71 -8.70
N ASP A 51 3.13 10.27 -9.59
CA ASP A 51 3.12 9.89 -11.00
C ASP A 51 3.36 8.38 -11.13
N GLY A 52 2.54 7.72 -11.96
CA GLY A 52 2.56 6.26 -12.12
C GLY A 52 1.63 5.49 -11.18
N TRP A 53 0.97 6.17 -10.26
CA TRP A 53 -0.10 5.60 -9.45
C TRP A 53 -1.22 5.12 -10.37
N ASN A 54 -1.41 3.82 -10.45
CA ASN A 54 -2.51 3.15 -11.16
C ASN A 54 -2.80 3.70 -12.58
N THR A 55 -1.84 3.58 -13.49
CA THR A 55 -1.93 4.07 -14.89
C THR A 55 -2.99 3.36 -15.75
N GLN A 56 -3.59 2.25 -15.30
CA GLN A 56 -4.57 1.49 -16.09
C GLN A 56 -5.99 2.08 -16.12
N LEU A 57 -6.31 3.10 -15.30
CA LEU A 57 -7.68 3.63 -15.21
C LEU A 57 -7.94 4.93 -15.99
N ARG A 58 -7.02 5.41 -16.84
CA ARG A 58 -7.24 6.63 -17.64
C ARG A 58 -7.90 6.40 -19.01
N CYS A 59 -8.56 5.29 -19.24
CA CYS A 59 -9.38 5.09 -20.43
C CYS A 59 -10.83 5.46 -20.18
N GLY A 60 -11.15 6.78 -20.02
CA GLY A 60 -12.53 7.18 -19.79
C GLY A 60 -12.85 8.66 -19.74
N ALA A 61 -11.93 9.55 -20.13
CA ALA A 61 -12.28 10.97 -20.33
C ALA A 61 -11.81 11.42 -21.72
N ALA A 62 -12.76 11.66 -22.60
CA ALA A 62 -12.54 12.24 -23.90
C ALA A 62 -11.94 13.67 -23.77
N GLY A 63 -10.75 13.88 -24.35
CA GLY A 63 -10.27 15.23 -24.64
C GLY A 63 -8.85 15.52 -24.18
N SER A 64 -7.88 14.93 -24.80
CA SER A 64 -6.62 15.50 -25.29
C SER A 64 -5.66 14.36 -25.66
N GLU A 65 -5.26 14.34 -26.92
CA GLU A 65 -4.30 13.39 -27.44
C GLU A 65 -2.92 13.69 -26.87
N GLU A 66 -2.52 12.98 -25.82
CA GLU A 66 -1.15 12.58 -25.64
C GLU A 66 -1.11 11.06 -25.55
N LYS A 67 -0.63 10.49 -26.62
CA LYS A 67 -0.42 9.07 -26.85
C LYS A 67 0.71 8.59 -25.94
N SER A 68 0.40 8.37 -24.66
CA SER A 68 1.22 7.51 -23.83
C SER A 68 0.99 6.09 -24.32
N ALA A 69 1.94 5.58 -25.08
CA ALA A 69 1.96 4.18 -25.46
C ALA A 69 1.88 3.36 -24.16
N ALA A 70 0.78 2.59 -23.99
CA ALA A 70 0.75 1.53 -23.02
C ALA A 70 2.02 0.71 -23.23
N SER A 71 2.91 0.70 -22.22
CA SER A 71 4.05 -0.21 -22.23
C SER A 71 3.47 -1.60 -22.39
N PRO A 72 3.95 -2.40 -23.35
CA PRO A 72 3.49 -3.77 -23.48
C PRO A 72 3.67 -4.45 -22.12
N GLU A 73 2.65 -5.16 -21.65
CA GLU A 73 2.81 -6.09 -20.55
C GLU A 73 4.03 -6.96 -20.90
N ASN A 74 5.15 -6.71 -20.23
CA ASN A 74 6.32 -7.55 -20.39
C ASN A 74 5.96 -8.88 -19.74
N VAL A 75 5.50 -9.84 -20.52
CA VAL A 75 5.51 -11.24 -20.12
C VAL A 75 6.97 -11.62 -20.04
N ALA A 76 7.52 -11.48 -18.84
CA ALA A 76 8.96 -11.55 -18.66
C ALA A 76 9.44 -12.99 -18.46
N GLU A 77 8.67 -13.85 -17.79
CA GLU A 77 9.18 -15.14 -17.33
C GLU A 77 8.10 -16.22 -17.32
N VAL A 78 8.50 -17.46 -17.66
CA VAL A 78 7.63 -18.64 -17.59
C VAL A 78 8.30 -19.69 -16.69
N PHE A 79 7.56 -20.14 -15.68
CA PHE A 79 8.06 -21.14 -14.73
C PHE A 79 7.26 -22.42 -14.85
N SER A 80 7.93 -23.56 -14.76
CA SER A 80 7.26 -24.86 -14.70
C SER A 80 6.75 -25.14 -13.29
N LEU A 81 5.45 -25.28 -13.15
CA LEU A 81 4.75 -25.63 -11.91
C LEU A 81 4.53 -27.15 -11.91
N ARG A 82 5.32 -27.88 -11.12
CA ARG A 82 5.43 -29.34 -11.18
C ARG A 82 4.88 -30.00 -9.92
N GLY A 83 4.14 -31.12 -10.14
CA GLY A 83 3.73 -32.03 -9.09
C GLY A 83 4.73 -33.17 -8.87
N GLU A 84 4.33 -34.14 -8.02
CA GLU A 84 5.11 -35.36 -7.80
C GLU A 84 5.14 -36.23 -9.07
N ASN A 85 4.06 -36.24 -9.85
CA ASN A 85 4.02 -36.91 -11.15
C ASN A 85 4.49 -35.93 -12.24
N PRO A 86 5.50 -36.27 -13.06
CA PRO A 86 5.95 -35.42 -14.17
C PRO A 86 4.87 -35.06 -15.20
N ALA A 87 3.80 -35.86 -15.30
CA ALA A 87 2.66 -35.54 -16.15
C ALA A 87 1.81 -34.40 -15.61
N ASP A 88 1.93 -34.09 -14.31
CA ASP A 88 1.20 -33.01 -13.62
C ASP A 88 2.01 -31.71 -13.71
N THR A 89 2.16 -31.16 -14.90
CA THR A 89 2.89 -29.90 -15.11
C THR A 89 1.94 -28.83 -15.60
N LEU A 90 1.89 -27.73 -14.86
CA LEU A 90 1.31 -26.47 -15.28
C LEU A 90 2.44 -25.44 -15.44
N PHE A 91 2.09 -24.25 -15.88
CA PHE A 91 3.05 -23.16 -16.10
C PHE A 91 2.55 -21.88 -15.42
N LEU A 92 3.46 -21.11 -14.86
CA LEU A 92 3.22 -19.77 -14.37
C LEU A 92 3.81 -18.79 -15.37
N HIS A 93 2.98 -17.94 -15.93
CA HIS A 93 3.39 -16.83 -16.78
C HIS A 93 3.38 -15.56 -15.93
N ALA A 94 4.56 -15.02 -15.62
CA ALA A 94 4.69 -13.81 -14.85
C ALA A 94 4.61 -12.58 -15.77
N SER A 95 3.81 -11.60 -15.38
CA SER A 95 3.76 -10.27 -15.99
C SER A 95 3.87 -9.21 -14.91
N VAL A 96 4.42 -8.06 -15.28
CA VAL A 96 4.60 -6.91 -14.37
C VAL A 96 3.90 -5.71 -14.98
N ALA A 97 2.97 -5.12 -14.22
CA ALA A 97 2.27 -3.90 -14.59
C ALA A 97 2.63 -2.75 -13.68
N ASP A 98 2.56 -1.52 -14.19
CA ASP A 98 2.75 -0.31 -13.42
C ASP A 98 1.62 -0.10 -12.42
N GLY A 99 1.98 0.37 -11.24
CA GLY A 99 1.03 0.64 -10.16
C GLY A 99 0.56 -0.62 -9.43
N ILE A 100 -0.22 -0.41 -8.40
CA ILE A 100 -0.91 -1.47 -7.68
C ILE A 100 -2.27 -1.64 -8.34
N ALA A 101 -2.38 -2.60 -9.24
CA ALA A 101 -3.63 -2.84 -9.96
C ALA A 101 -4.66 -3.51 -9.05
N ALA A 102 -5.81 -2.85 -8.90
CA ALA A 102 -7.03 -3.55 -8.53
C ALA A 102 -7.53 -4.35 -9.75
N PRO A 103 -8.11 -5.52 -9.52
CA PRO A 103 -8.76 -6.23 -10.59
C PRO A 103 -10.03 -5.52 -11.01
N TYR A 104 -10.15 -5.25 -12.28
CA TYR A 104 -11.32 -4.78 -13.03
C TYR A 104 -12.28 -3.73 -12.45
N PRO A 105 -12.65 -2.68 -13.22
CA PRO A 105 -13.36 -1.50 -12.75
C PRO A 105 -14.88 -1.68 -12.50
N ASN A 106 -15.41 -2.88 -12.37
CA ASN A 106 -16.86 -3.13 -12.34
C ASN A 106 -17.42 -3.73 -11.05
N VAL A 107 -16.66 -3.80 -9.97
CA VAL A 107 -17.25 -4.18 -8.69
C VAL A 107 -17.28 -2.95 -7.80
N GLN A 108 -18.43 -2.23 -7.84
CA GLN A 108 -18.83 -1.38 -6.72
C GLN A 108 -19.04 -2.31 -5.53
N THR A 109 -17.99 -2.61 -4.81
CA THR A 109 -18.12 -3.17 -3.47
C THR A 109 -18.41 -2.03 -2.53
N ASP A 110 -19.61 -2.06 -1.93
CA ASP A 110 -19.92 -1.26 -0.77
C ASP A 110 -18.75 -1.31 0.21
N ARG A 111 -18.28 -0.13 0.61
CA ARG A 111 -17.13 0.15 1.43
C ARG A 111 -17.06 -0.68 2.71
N LEU A 112 -16.43 -1.81 2.62
CA LEU A 112 -15.74 -2.41 3.74
C LEU A 112 -14.28 -2.54 3.31
N GLN A 113 -13.46 -1.54 3.59
CA GLN A 113 -12.01 -1.64 3.45
C GLN A 113 -11.54 -2.77 4.37
N THR A 114 -11.38 -3.95 3.81
CA THR A 114 -10.65 -5.02 4.47
C THR A 114 -9.17 -4.65 4.43
N ARG A 115 -8.44 -4.95 5.49
CA ARG A 115 -7.04 -4.54 5.69
C ARG A 115 -6.07 -5.00 4.59
N ALA A 116 -6.47 -5.95 3.77
CA ALA A 116 -5.66 -6.51 2.67
C ALA A 116 -5.97 -5.88 1.29
N THR A 117 -6.63 -4.73 1.23
CA THR A 117 -6.98 -4.11 -0.05
C THR A 117 -5.90 -3.10 -0.44
N PRO A 118 -5.32 -3.21 -1.66
CA PRO A 118 -4.46 -2.17 -2.21
C PRO A 118 -5.18 -0.82 -2.27
N VAL A 119 -4.44 0.26 -2.07
CA VAL A 119 -4.97 1.63 -2.23
C VAL A 119 -5.05 1.96 -3.71
N GLU A 120 -6.23 2.36 -4.16
CA GLU A 120 -6.51 2.71 -5.56
C GLU A 120 -6.64 4.22 -5.72
N THR A 121 -6.62 4.68 -6.98
CA THR A 121 -6.89 6.08 -7.32
C THR A 121 -8.22 6.54 -6.73
N GLY A 122 -8.17 7.61 -5.92
CA GLY A 122 -9.35 8.17 -5.25
C GLY A 122 -9.77 7.45 -3.96
N THR A 123 -8.99 6.46 -3.50
CA THR A 123 -9.16 5.81 -2.20
C THR A 123 -7.86 5.96 -1.42
N PHE A 124 -7.73 7.01 -0.64
CA PHE A 124 -6.59 7.16 0.26
C PHE A 124 -6.99 6.72 1.69
N TYR A 125 -6.01 6.46 2.54
CA TYR A 125 -6.24 6.17 3.95
C TYR A 125 -6.81 7.39 4.68
N ASP A 126 -7.62 7.15 5.71
CA ASP A 126 -8.21 8.20 6.55
C ASP A 126 -7.16 8.98 7.34
N SER A 127 -5.95 8.42 7.52
CA SER A 127 -4.83 9.08 8.20
C SER A 127 -3.48 8.58 7.72
N PHE A 128 -2.45 9.40 7.93
CA PHE A 128 -1.06 9.09 7.67
C PHE A 128 -0.16 9.65 8.77
N GLY A 129 1.03 9.07 8.95
CA GLY A 129 2.05 9.55 9.87
C GLY A 129 3.02 10.50 9.19
N VAL A 130 3.45 11.54 9.91
CA VAL A 130 4.42 12.53 9.42
C VAL A 130 5.60 12.67 10.36
N LEU A 131 6.78 12.72 9.75
CA LEU A 131 8.01 13.16 10.36
C LEU A 131 8.47 14.45 9.68
N ALA A 132 9.07 15.38 10.42
CA ALA A 132 9.59 16.62 9.86
C ALA A 132 10.86 17.04 10.54
N SER A 133 11.79 17.52 9.71
CA SER A 133 13.06 18.11 10.15
C SER A 133 13.11 19.58 9.80
N VAL A 134 13.44 20.43 10.77
CA VAL A 134 13.69 21.85 10.56
C VAL A 134 15.20 22.08 10.58
N TYR A 135 15.72 22.80 9.59
CA TYR A 135 17.14 23.03 9.46
C TYR A 135 17.44 24.42 8.85
N THR A 136 18.69 24.85 8.92
CA THR A 136 19.19 26.07 8.28
C THR A 136 20.21 25.73 7.21
N GLY A 137 20.23 26.51 6.13
CA GLY A 137 21.13 26.25 5.01
C GLY A 137 20.74 25.05 4.16
N THR A 138 21.65 24.11 3.96
CA THR A 138 21.46 22.90 3.16
C THR A 138 21.12 21.70 4.04
N TRP A 139 20.35 20.75 3.47
CA TRP A 139 20.08 19.46 4.11
C TRP A 139 21.39 18.69 4.36
N SER A 140 21.48 18.04 5.52
CA SER A 140 22.61 17.18 5.88
C SER A 140 22.11 15.87 6.47
N GLU A 141 22.57 14.75 5.91
CA GLU A 141 22.26 13.40 6.40
C GLU A 141 22.91 13.11 7.76
N ASP A 142 23.94 13.87 8.14
CA ASP A 142 24.67 13.66 9.39
C ASP A 142 24.14 14.47 10.58
N SER A 143 23.28 15.45 10.36
CA SER A 143 22.89 16.39 11.41
C SER A 143 21.43 16.80 11.46
N CYS A 144 20.66 16.67 10.37
CA CYS A 144 19.24 16.98 10.39
C CYS A 144 18.47 15.88 11.12
N LEU A 145 17.72 16.24 12.16
CA LEU A 145 16.92 15.29 12.95
C LEU A 145 15.44 15.45 12.61
N PRO A 146 14.66 14.35 12.55
CA PRO A 146 13.21 14.40 12.36
C PRO A 146 12.49 14.68 13.70
N ASP A 147 12.90 15.74 14.39
CA ASP A 147 12.48 16.06 15.76
C ASP A 147 11.43 17.19 15.82
N TYR A 148 11.20 17.90 14.72
CA TYR A 148 10.16 18.93 14.67
C TYR A 148 8.76 18.33 14.70
N MET A 149 8.52 17.31 13.91
CA MET A 149 7.38 16.40 13.99
C MET A 149 7.93 14.97 13.97
N TYR A 150 7.47 14.13 14.85
CA TYR A 150 7.88 12.73 14.86
C TYR A 150 6.65 11.84 15.08
N ASP A 151 6.33 11.06 14.06
CA ASP A 151 5.20 10.14 14.06
C ASP A 151 3.85 10.81 14.41
N VAL A 152 3.63 11.98 13.83
CA VAL A 152 2.41 12.76 14.07
C VAL A 152 1.32 12.27 13.13
N GLU A 153 0.19 11.85 13.71
CA GLU A 153 -1.00 11.49 12.93
C GLU A 153 -1.64 12.72 12.29
N VAL A 154 -1.93 12.63 11.00
CA VAL A 154 -2.65 13.65 10.23
C VAL A 154 -3.86 12.97 9.59
N THR A 155 -5.07 13.52 9.80
CA THR A 155 -6.31 12.88 9.40
C THR A 155 -7.06 13.65 8.31
N GLU A 156 -7.83 12.94 7.49
CA GLU A 156 -8.75 13.53 6.53
C GLU A 156 -9.79 14.41 7.24
N ALA A 157 -10.29 13.96 8.40
CA ALA A 157 -11.27 14.68 9.21
C ALA A 157 -10.78 16.07 9.65
N SER A 158 -9.46 16.28 9.79
CA SER A 158 -8.85 17.59 10.04
C SER A 158 -8.58 18.40 8.76
N SER A 159 -9.03 17.91 7.60
CA SER A 159 -8.64 18.45 6.29
C SER A 159 -7.12 18.52 6.14
N TRP A 160 -6.44 17.49 6.61
CA TRP A 160 -4.97 17.33 6.60
C TRP A 160 -4.22 18.47 7.31
N THR A 161 -4.85 19.08 8.32
CA THR A 161 -4.27 20.17 9.11
C THR A 161 -3.72 19.63 10.43
N THR A 162 -2.60 20.20 10.89
CA THR A 162 -1.95 19.84 12.15
C THR A 162 -1.98 20.99 13.16
N SER A 163 -1.61 20.74 14.40
CA SER A 163 -1.37 21.77 15.43
C SER A 163 0.01 22.43 15.35
N TYR A 164 0.84 22.02 14.39
CA TYR A 164 2.18 22.57 14.17
C TYR A 164 2.11 23.79 13.26
N TYR A 165 3.11 24.66 13.31
CA TYR A 165 3.23 25.88 12.53
C TYR A 165 4.43 25.84 11.60
N TRP A 166 4.40 26.64 10.55
CA TRP A 166 5.58 26.84 9.73
C TRP A 166 6.72 27.46 10.57
N PRO A 167 7.98 26.95 10.48
CA PRO A 167 9.06 27.33 11.39
C PRO A 167 9.59 28.75 11.24
N GLY A 168 9.10 29.53 10.27
CA GLY A 168 9.45 30.93 10.06
C GLY A 168 10.57 31.16 9.06
N ALA A 169 10.79 32.43 8.71
CA ALA A 169 11.81 32.84 7.74
C ALA A 169 13.24 32.44 8.19
N GLY A 170 14.11 32.15 7.23
CA GLY A 170 15.51 31.75 7.47
C GLY A 170 15.68 30.29 7.88
N ARG A 171 14.60 29.54 8.01
CA ARG A 171 14.62 28.09 8.25
C ARG A 171 14.04 27.36 7.05
N ASN A 172 14.47 26.13 6.86
CA ASN A 172 13.89 25.18 5.92
C ASN A 172 13.24 24.03 6.70
N ILE A 173 12.26 23.40 6.08
CA ILE A 173 11.60 22.21 6.61
C ILE A 173 11.50 21.14 5.53
N ARG A 174 11.66 19.88 5.91
CA ARG A 174 11.49 18.73 5.04
C ARG A 174 10.54 17.75 5.71
N PHE A 175 9.57 17.23 4.95
CA PHE A 175 8.57 16.29 5.43
C PHE A 175 8.82 14.92 4.85
N PHE A 176 8.52 13.92 5.68
CA PHE A 176 8.49 12.51 5.33
C PHE A 176 7.18 11.95 5.86
N ALA A 177 6.46 11.21 5.06
CA ALA A 177 5.16 10.70 5.43
C ALA A 177 4.99 9.25 5.03
N TYR A 178 4.16 8.52 5.77
CA TYR A 178 3.80 7.14 5.49
C TYR A 178 2.32 6.88 5.80
N ALA A 179 1.69 5.99 5.09
CA ALA A 179 0.32 5.55 5.32
C ALA A 179 0.21 4.02 5.15
N PRO A 180 -0.66 3.36 5.94
CA PRO A 180 -1.55 3.89 6.96
C PRO A 180 -0.81 4.28 8.24
N TYR A 181 -1.30 5.26 8.99
CA TYR A 181 -0.78 5.58 10.32
C TYR A 181 -0.93 4.40 11.28
N GLY A 182 0.15 4.09 12.01
CA GLY A 182 0.15 2.96 12.95
C GLY A 182 -0.09 1.60 12.31
N GLY A 183 0.17 1.45 11.00
CA GLY A 183 0.03 0.19 10.27
C GLY A 183 0.85 -0.94 10.87
N GLN A 184 0.31 -2.16 10.81
CA GLN A 184 0.97 -3.33 11.37
C GLN A 184 2.31 -3.61 10.67
N GLY A 185 3.35 -3.90 11.46
CA GLY A 185 4.68 -4.22 10.95
C GLY A 185 5.56 -3.02 10.62
N ILE A 186 5.06 -1.79 10.78
CA ILE A 186 5.80 -0.55 10.54
C ILE A 186 6.57 -0.16 11.79
N VAL A 187 7.88 0.06 11.65
CA VAL A 187 8.76 0.59 12.69
C VAL A 187 9.61 1.71 12.09
N LEU A 188 9.50 2.90 12.64
CA LEU A 188 10.26 4.06 12.20
C LEU A 188 11.67 4.07 12.79
N SER A 189 12.65 4.65 12.09
CA SER A 189 13.95 4.99 12.68
C SER A 189 13.76 5.97 13.84
N ASP A 190 14.66 5.93 14.83
CA ASP A 190 14.56 6.79 16.03
C ASP A 190 14.65 8.27 15.66
N LYS A 191 13.89 9.12 16.40
CA LYS A 191 13.89 10.57 16.21
C LYS A 191 15.26 11.24 16.44
N THR A 192 16.17 10.54 17.11
CA THR A 192 17.56 10.98 17.32
C THR A 192 18.52 10.51 16.23
N SER A 193 18.02 9.72 15.28
CA SER A 193 18.80 9.32 14.11
C SER A 193 18.84 10.47 13.10
N ALA A 194 20.03 10.96 12.80
CA ALA A 194 20.21 12.01 11.81
C ALA A 194 19.95 11.51 10.39
N GLY A 195 19.59 12.45 9.52
CA GLY A 195 19.37 12.20 8.10
C GLY A 195 17.92 11.88 7.74
N THR A 196 17.80 11.29 6.58
CA THR A 196 16.49 10.87 6.04
C THR A 196 15.94 9.68 6.83
N PRO A 197 14.73 9.78 7.43
CA PRO A 197 14.15 8.70 8.19
C PRO A 197 13.95 7.43 7.36
N SER A 198 13.95 6.28 8.03
CA SER A 198 13.66 4.99 7.42
C SER A 198 12.51 4.27 8.11
N ILE A 199 11.88 3.37 7.36
CA ILE A 199 10.87 2.44 7.82
C ILE A 199 11.47 1.05 7.75
N THR A 200 11.48 0.33 8.87
CA THR A 200 11.62 -1.13 8.87
C THR A 200 10.22 -1.72 8.83
N TYR A 201 9.95 -2.53 7.83
CA TYR A 201 8.64 -3.15 7.65
C TYR A 201 8.76 -4.67 7.73
N THR A 202 7.85 -5.27 8.50
CA THR A 202 7.67 -6.72 8.57
C THR A 202 6.31 -7.06 7.99
N VAL A 203 6.31 -7.80 6.90
CA VAL A 203 5.08 -8.24 6.23
C VAL A 203 4.28 -9.15 7.17
N PRO A 204 3.01 -8.84 7.47
CA PRO A 204 2.15 -9.72 8.25
C PRO A 204 2.01 -11.09 7.57
N THR A 205 2.11 -12.18 8.34
CA THR A 205 2.02 -13.55 7.79
C THR A 205 0.62 -13.89 7.29
N ALA A 206 -0.41 -13.33 7.92
CA ALA A 206 -1.79 -13.44 7.42
C ALA A 206 -2.01 -12.42 6.30
N VAL A 207 -2.30 -12.87 5.10
CA VAL A 207 -2.50 -12.01 3.92
C VAL A 207 -3.63 -10.99 4.17
N ALA A 208 -4.67 -11.38 4.92
CA ALA A 208 -5.76 -10.47 5.29
C ALA A 208 -5.32 -9.27 6.15
N ASP A 209 -4.17 -9.34 6.81
CA ASP A 209 -3.61 -8.26 7.63
C ASP A 209 -2.55 -7.44 6.89
N GLN A 210 -2.17 -7.84 5.69
CA GLN A 210 -1.23 -7.11 4.85
C GLN A 210 -1.89 -5.83 4.32
N GLN A 211 -1.23 -4.71 4.51
CA GLN A 211 -1.70 -3.39 4.07
C GLN A 211 -0.76 -2.86 3.00
N ASP A 212 -1.29 -2.07 2.09
CA ASP A 212 -0.46 -1.33 1.14
C ASP A 212 0.27 -0.21 1.89
N LEU A 213 1.58 -0.21 1.85
CA LEU A 213 2.41 0.81 2.47
C LEU A 213 2.69 1.91 1.45
N LEU A 214 2.24 3.11 1.78
CA LEU A 214 2.47 4.31 0.98
C LEU A 214 3.51 5.19 1.65
N VAL A 215 4.37 5.83 0.86
CA VAL A 215 5.41 6.74 1.35
C VAL A 215 5.45 8.01 0.53
N ALA A 216 5.78 9.11 1.19
CA ALA A 216 6.01 10.40 0.54
C ALA A 216 7.19 11.11 1.20
N ALA A 217 7.94 11.88 0.42
CA ALA A 217 8.98 12.78 0.93
C ALA A 217 8.99 14.07 0.13
N THR A 218 9.20 15.21 0.79
CA THR A 218 9.35 16.49 0.12
C THR A 218 10.82 16.82 -0.10
N SER A 219 11.10 17.70 -1.04
CA SER A 219 12.34 18.49 -1.03
C SER A 219 12.31 19.49 0.14
N GLY A 220 13.42 20.15 0.42
CA GLY A 220 13.45 21.23 1.40
C GLY A 220 12.54 22.39 0.97
N MET A 221 11.67 22.82 1.90
CA MET A 221 10.73 23.93 1.71
C MET A 221 11.11 25.08 2.62
N ALA A 222 10.86 26.32 2.19
CA ALA A 222 11.08 27.51 3.03
C ALA A 222 10.12 27.51 4.22
N GLY A 223 10.62 27.76 5.41
CA GLY A 223 9.86 27.72 6.65
C GLY A 223 8.79 28.81 6.83
N ASN A 224 8.74 29.79 5.94
CA ASN A 224 7.71 30.85 5.92
C ASN A 224 6.69 30.64 4.80
N THR A 225 6.55 29.43 4.29
CA THR A 225 5.53 29.08 3.29
C THR A 225 4.16 29.06 3.98
N ALA A 226 3.16 29.72 3.38
CA ALA A 226 1.77 29.69 3.86
C ALA A 226 0.90 28.64 3.14
N ALA A 227 1.42 28.05 2.05
CA ALA A 227 0.71 27.07 1.26
C ALA A 227 0.72 25.69 1.94
N ALA A 228 -0.24 24.84 1.59
CA ALA A 228 -0.20 23.44 2.00
C ALA A 228 1.06 22.73 1.46
N ALA A 229 1.74 21.95 2.30
CA ALA A 229 2.89 21.16 1.88
C ALA A 229 2.44 20.01 0.97
N PRO A 230 2.98 19.90 -0.25
CA PRO A 230 2.58 18.83 -1.17
C PRO A 230 3.19 17.49 -0.73
N LEU A 231 2.36 16.49 -0.54
CA LEU A 231 2.77 15.11 -0.29
C LEU A 231 2.26 14.23 -1.45
N SER A 232 3.18 13.79 -2.29
CA SER A 232 2.88 12.83 -3.34
C SER A 232 3.23 11.44 -2.84
N PHE A 233 2.21 10.64 -2.53
CA PHE A 233 2.38 9.29 -2.01
C PHE A 233 2.60 8.29 -3.15
N ALA A 234 3.56 7.41 -2.95
CA ALA A 234 3.87 6.29 -3.83
C ALA A 234 3.74 4.97 -3.09
N HIS A 235 3.39 3.91 -3.81
CA HIS A 235 3.37 2.56 -3.28
C HIS A 235 4.79 2.09 -2.97
N ALA A 236 5.03 1.65 -1.74
CA ALA A 236 6.34 1.16 -1.31
C ALA A 236 6.48 -0.36 -1.41
N LEU A 237 5.40 -1.08 -1.66
CA LEU A 237 5.36 -2.55 -1.75
C LEU A 237 5.16 -3.02 -3.21
N THR A 238 5.14 -4.33 -3.39
CA THR A 238 4.76 -5.02 -4.62
C THR A 238 3.49 -5.81 -4.37
N ALA A 239 2.47 -5.64 -5.21
CA ALA A 239 1.30 -6.49 -5.20
C ALA A 239 1.59 -7.78 -5.99
N VAL A 240 1.31 -8.94 -5.41
CA VAL A 240 1.46 -10.25 -6.07
C VAL A 240 0.09 -10.92 -6.12
N ARG A 241 -0.35 -11.25 -7.33
CA ARG A 241 -1.68 -11.83 -7.56
C ARG A 241 -1.62 -12.99 -8.55
N PHE A 242 -2.72 -13.75 -8.57
CA PHE A 242 -2.85 -14.93 -9.41
C PHE A 242 -4.14 -14.90 -10.21
N THR A 243 -4.03 -15.28 -11.49
CA THR A 243 -5.17 -15.42 -12.41
C THR A 243 -5.03 -16.72 -13.20
N THR A 244 -6.08 -17.14 -13.90
CA THR A 244 -5.98 -18.21 -14.89
C THR A 244 -5.36 -17.68 -16.17
N GLY A 245 -4.54 -18.51 -16.80
CA GLY A 245 -4.12 -18.32 -18.19
C GLY A 245 -5.06 -18.99 -19.17
N ASP A 246 -4.67 -19.01 -20.43
CA ASP A 246 -5.36 -19.76 -21.45
C ASP A 246 -5.24 -21.27 -21.16
N ASP A 247 -6.23 -22.05 -21.56
CA ASP A 247 -6.27 -23.51 -21.49
C ASP A 247 -6.18 -24.11 -20.07
N MET A 248 -6.47 -23.34 -19.01
CA MET A 248 -6.57 -23.91 -17.68
C MET A 248 -7.75 -24.87 -17.60
N MET A 249 -7.51 -26.13 -17.18
CA MET A 249 -8.60 -27.08 -17.00
C MET A 249 -9.49 -26.66 -15.83
N SER A 250 -10.80 -26.98 -15.94
CA SER A 250 -11.74 -26.70 -14.84
C SER A 250 -11.34 -27.43 -13.56
N GLY A 251 -11.51 -26.75 -12.44
CA GLY A 251 -11.10 -27.27 -11.15
C GLY A 251 -11.20 -26.26 -10.02
N ARG A 252 -10.49 -26.55 -8.96
CA ARG A 252 -10.49 -25.70 -7.77
C ARG A 252 -9.07 -25.47 -7.25
N ILE A 253 -8.72 -24.22 -7.03
CA ILE A 253 -7.48 -23.82 -6.32
C ILE A 253 -7.87 -23.48 -4.89
N THR A 254 -7.31 -24.22 -3.93
CA THR A 254 -7.67 -24.11 -2.52
C THR A 254 -6.59 -23.43 -1.69
N LYS A 255 -5.35 -23.37 -2.19
CA LYS A 255 -4.25 -22.73 -1.48
C LYS A 255 -3.17 -22.28 -2.44
N ILE A 256 -2.63 -21.10 -2.16
CA ILE A 256 -1.38 -20.60 -2.76
C ILE A 256 -0.42 -20.23 -1.63
N THR A 257 0.86 -20.60 -1.78
CA THR A 257 1.91 -20.25 -0.84
C THR A 257 3.11 -19.67 -1.61
N LEU A 258 3.51 -18.46 -1.22
CA LEU A 258 4.79 -17.87 -1.57
C LEU A 258 5.81 -18.37 -0.54
N LYS A 259 6.79 -19.15 -0.95
CA LYS A 259 7.76 -19.81 -0.05
C LYS A 259 9.14 -19.20 -0.17
N GLY A 260 9.82 -19.06 0.96
CA GLY A 260 11.22 -18.67 1.00
C GLY A 260 11.51 -17.24 0.49
N VAL A 261 10.56 -16.32 0.63
CA VAL A 261 10.70 -14.91 0.24
C VAL A 261 11.04 -14.04 1.44
N TYR A 262 11.70 -12.90 1.25
CA TYR A 262 12.00 -12.00 2.37
C TYR A 262 10.72 -11.44 2.97
N GLY A 263 10.59 -11.60 4.30
CA GLY A 263 9.43 -11.14 5.06
C GLY A 263 9.63 -9.81 5.79
N SER A 264 10.85 -9.27 5.85
CA SER A 264 11.14 -7.97 6.43
C SER A 264 12.28 -7.26 5.71
N GLY A 265 12.30 -5.94 5.78
CA GLY A 265 13.31 -5.10 5.14
C GLY A 265 13.21 -3.66 5.61
N SER A 266 14.15 -2.82 5.15
CA SER A 266 14.22 -1.40 5.48
C SER A 266 14.13 -0.55 4.21
N HIS A 267 13.35 0.52 4.30
CA HIS A 267 13.14 1.51 3.24
C HIS A 267 13.50 2.90 3.76
N THR A 268 14.41 3.57 3.10
CA THR A 268 14.70 4.99 3.37
C THR A 268 13.63 5.85 2.69
N MET A 269 12.93 6.69 3.45
CA MET A 269 11.80 7.46 2.93
C MET A 269 12.23 8.37 1.77
N GLY A 270 11.53 8.26 0.64
CA GLY A 270 11.85 8.99 -0.58
C GLY A 270 12.91 8.33 -1.46
N SER A 271 13.38 7.11 -1.12
CA SER A 271 14.13 6.28 -2.06
C SER A 271 13.19 5.41 -2.91
N ASP A 272 13.72 4.80 -3.95
CA ASP A 272 13.04 3.87 -4.85
C ASP A 272 13.42 2.40 -4.59
N SER A 273 14.05 2.12 -3.46
CA SER A 273 14.62 0.81 -3.17
C SER A 273 14.49 0.40 -1.70
N TRP A 274 14.52 -0.92 -1.50
CA TRP A 274 14.57 -1.57 -0.21
C TRP A 274 15.94 -2.20 0.03
N ASN A 275 16.33 -2.32 1.29
CA ASN A 275 17.58 -2.95 1.72
C ASN A 275 17.41 -3.62 3.09
N GLY A 276 18.50 -4.16 3.64
CA GLY A 276 18.49 -4.72 5.00
C GLY A 276 17.47 -5.85 5.19
N TYR A 277 17.27 -6.69 4.17
CA TYR A 277 16.32 -7.78 4.24
C TYR A 277 16.67 -8.74 5.38
N GLY A 278 15.61 -9.15 6.11
CA GLY A 278 15.72 -10.11 7.20
C GLY A 278 15.66 -11.58 6.72
N ALA A 279 15.10 -12.43 7.57
CA ALA A 279 14.93 -13.85 7.24
C ALA A 279 13.84 -14.05 6.17
N THR A 280 13.97 -15.12 5.40
CA THR A 280 12.93 -15.59 4.49
C THR A 280 11.77 -16.21 5.27
N THR A 281 10.56 -16.04 4.75
CA THR A 281 9.30 -16.49 5.36
C THR A 281 8.37 -17.03 4.28
N ASP A 282 7.43 -17.86 4.68
CA ASP A 282 6.38 -18.39 3.83
C ASP A 282 5.07 -17.63 4.09
N PHE A 283 4.37 -17.24 3.01
CA PHE A 283 3.07 -16.56 3.07
C PHE A 283 2.03 -17.41 2.34
N SER A 284 0.97 -17.79 3.04
CA SER A 284 -0.07 -18.67 2.52
C SER A 284 -1.43 -17.99 2.49
N GLN A 285 -2.17 -18.25 1.42
CA GLN A 285 -3.57 -17.86 1.27
C GLN A 285 -4.42 -19.09 1.02
N THR A 286 -5.41 -19.33 1.89
CA THR A 286 -6.46 -20.32 1.66
C THR A 286 -7.51 -19.68 0.79
N LEU A 287 -7.91 -20.36 -0.27
CA LEU A 287 -8.79 -19.87 -1.32
C LEU A 287 -9.96 -20.82 -1.54
N ALA A 288 -10.99 -20.34 -2.22
CA ALA A 288 -12.08 -21.15 -2.73
C ALA A 288 -12.31 -20.84 -4.24
N ALA A 289 -11.19 -20.63 -4.95
CA ALA A 289 -11.24 -20.21 -6.35
C ALA A 289 -11.66 -21.38 -7.23
N THR A 290 -12.80 -21.25 -7.89
CA THR A 290 -13.27 -22.19 -8.92
C THR A 290 -12.77 -21.69 -10.27
N VAL A 291 -12.13 -22.56 -11.02
CA VAL A 291 -11.61 -22.34 -12.37
C VAL A 291 -12.50 -23.07 -13.36
N ASP A 292 -13.06 -22.39 -14.34
CA ASP A 292 -13.99 -22.96 -15.35
C ASP A 292 -13.34 -23.14 -16.73
N GLY A 293 -12.04 -22.87 -16.85
CA GLY A 293 -11.30 -22.96 -18.10
C GLY A 293 -11.20 -21.65 -18.87
N SER A 294 -11.86 -20.58 -18.41
CA SER A 294 -11.71 -19.25 -19.00
C SER A 294 -10.38 -18.61 -18.59
N ALA A 295 -9.80 -17.85 -19.52
CA ALA A 295 -8.63 -17.02 -19.20
C ALA A 295 -9.00 -15.84 -18.31
N ASP A 296 -8.00 -15.30 -17.60
CA ASP A 296 -8.07 -14.10 -16.77
C ASP A 296 -9.08 -14.15 -15.61
N GLN A 297 -9.53 -15.36 -15.22
CA GLN A 297 -10.31 -15.50 -13.99
C GLN A 297 -9.43 -15.18 -12.77
N GLU A 298 -9.97 -14.42 -11.83
CA GLU A 298 -9.28 -14.17 -10.57
C GLU A 298 -9.18 -15.44 -9.75
N ILE A 299 -7.95 -15.79 -9.38
CA ILE A 299 -7.66 -16.81 -8.36
C ILE A 299 -7.51 -16.13 -7.00
N THR A 300 -6.79 -15.01 -6.96
CA THR A 300 -6.69 -14.17 -5.78
C THR A 300 -7.52 -12.89 -5.99
N PRO A 301 -8.71 -12.79 -5.38
CA PRO A 301 -9.47 -11.53 -5.39
C PRO A 301 -8.69 -10.42 -4.69
N VAL A 302 -9.10 -9.18 -4.85
CA VAL A 302 -8.41 -8.00 -4.30
C VAL A 302 -8.02 -8.20 -2.83
N ALA A 303 -8.95 -8.67 -2.01
CA ALA A 303 -8.73 -8.92 -0.58
C ALA A 303 -7.75 -10.07 -0.28
N ALA A 304 -7.33 -10.82 -1.30
CA ALA A 304 -6.37 -11.92 -1.20
C ALA A 304 -5.06 -11.62 -1.96
N THR A 305 -4.87 -10.38 -2.40
CA THR A 305 -3.61 -9.93 -2.99
C THR A 305 -2.51 -9.94 -1.92
N PHE A 306 -1.38 -10.54 -2.25
CA PHE A 306 -0.22 -10.50 -1.36
C PHE A 306 0.50 -9.16 -1.52
N MET A 307 0.60 -8.38 -0.44
CA MET A 307 1.38 -7.15 -0.40
C MET A 307 2.77 -7.45 0.15
N MET A 308 3.73 -7.56 -0.74
CA MET A 308 5.06 -8.09 -0.47
C MET A 308 6.14 -7.02 -0.57
N LEU A 309 7.29 -7.27 0.08
CA LEU A 309 8.46 -6.42 -0.10
C LEU A 309 8.98 -6.49 -1.53
N PRO A 310 9.31 -5.35 -2.16
CA PRO A 310 10.10 -5.33 -3.38
C PRO A 310 11.44 -6.02 -3.16
N GLN A 311 11.79 -6.99 -4.00
CA GLN A 311 13.00 -7.80 -3.78
C GLN A 311 13.44 -8.53 -5.04
N THR A 312 14.74 -8.86 -5.12
CA THR A 312 15.20 -9.97 -5.94
C THR A 312 14.99 -11.25 -5.13
N LEU A 313 14.23 -12.17 -5.69
CA LEU A 313 13.78 -13.35 -4.97
C LEU A 313 14.96 -14.27 -4.61
N PRO A 314 15.06 -14.74 -3.34
CA PRO A 314 16.13 -15.63 -2.89
C PRO A 314 16.20 -16.96 -3.66
N SER A 315 17.33 -17.64 -3.58
CA SER A 315 17.57 -18.92 -4.28
C SER A 315 16.60 -20.04 -3.88
N GLY A 316 15.94 -19.93 -2.71
CA GLY A 316 14.94 -20.89 -2.24
C GLY A 316 13.49 -20.47 -2.55
N ALA A 317 13.30 -19.32 -3.20
CA ALA A 317 11.96 -18.80 -3.46
C ALA A 317 11.18 -19.69 -4.43
N SER A 318 9.94 -20.01 -4.05
CA SER A 318 9.05 -20.83 -4.87
C SER A 318 7.58 -20.46 -4.63
N ILE A 319 6.74 -20.80 -5.60
CA ILE A 319 5.28 -20.75 -5.49
C ILE A 319 4.77 -22.19 -5.41
N GLU A 320 3.93 -22.44 -4.39
CA GLU A 320 3.21 -23.71 -4.23
C GLU A 320 1.72 -23.46 -4.44
N VAL A 321 1.08 -24.29 -5.26
CA VAL A 321 -0.35 -24.23 -5.58
C VAL A 321 -0.98 -25.56 -5.26
N VAL A 322 -2.08 -25.57 -4.50
CA VAL A 322 -2.94 -26.74 -4.26
C VAL A 322 -4.14 -26.66 -5.18
N TYR A 323 -4.19 -27.53 -6.14
CA TYR A 323 -5.18 -27.60 -7.20
C TYR A 323 -5.87 -28.96 -7.23
N THR A 324 -7.19 -28.96 -7.40
CA THR A 324 -8.01 -30.16 -7.64
C THR A 324 -8.68 -30.02 -8.99
N ASP A 325 -8.40 -30.94 -9.88
CA ASP A 325 -8.99 -31.00 -11.22
C ASP A 325 -10.35 -31.68 -11.13
N ASP A 326 -11.37 -31.08 -11.78
CA ASP A 326 -12.75 -31.56 -11.73
C ASP A 326 -12.94 -32.90 -12.48
N LEU A 327 -12.13 -33.18 -13.51
CA LEU A 327 -12.25 -34.40 -14.33
C LEU A 327 -11.83 -35.63 -13.54
N THR A 328 -10.73 -35.57 -12.82
CA THR A 328 -10.17 -36.69 -12.06
C THR A 328 -10.49 -36.62 -10.57
N SER A 329 -10.96 -35.49 -10.08
CA SER A 329 -11.16 -35.19 -8.66
C SER A 329 -9.90 -35.40 -7.81
N THR A 330 -8.72 -35.35 -8.45
CA THR A 330 -7.45 -35.58 -7.81
C THR A 330 -6.86 -34.25 -7.35
N GLN A 331 -6.56 -34.15 -6.05
CA GLN A 331 -5.84 -33.01 -5.51
C GLN A 331 -4.32 -33.19 -5.78
N ARG A 332 -3.71 -32.11 -6.25
CA ARG A 332 -2.28 -32.02 -6.54
C ARG A 332 -1.66 -30.83 -5.83
N THR A 333 -0.47 -31.01 -5.34
CA THR A 333 0.38 -29.90 -4.87
C THR A 333 1.46 -29.69 -5.91
N LEU A 334 1.48 -28.52 -6.50
CA LEU A 334 2.38 -28.16 -7.58
C LEU A 334 3.31 -27.05 -7.09
N THR A 335 4.59 -27.13 -7.45
CA THR A 335 5.61 -26.15 -7.02
C THR A 335 6.43 -25.65 -8.22
N ALA A 336 6.65 -24.34 -8.27
CA ALA A 336 7.53 -23.69 -9.24
C ALA A 336 8.59 -22.88 -8.50
N SER A 337 9.87 -23.04 -8.89
CA SER A 337 10.92 -22.11 -8.45
C SER A 337 10.76 -20.77 -9.18
N ILE A 338 10.80 -19.69 -8.42
CA ILE A 338 10.79 -18.30 -8.90
C ILE A 338 12.07 -17.57 -8.47
N ALA A 339 13.08 -18.33 -8.07
CA ALA A 339 14.36 -17.81 -7.60
C ALA A 339 15.03 -16.89 -8.64
N GLY A 340 15.53 -15.75 -8.20
CA GLY A 340 16.23 -14.78 -9.04
C GLY A 340 15.32 -13.79 -9.78
N SER A 341 14.00 -14.02 -9.85
CA SER A 341 13.04 -13.05 -10.39
C SER A 341 12.95 -11.82 -9.52
N GLN A 342 12.39 -10.76 -10.06
CA GLN A 342 12.26 -9.50 -9.35
C GLN A 342 10.81 -9.13 -9.07
N TRP A 343 10.56 -8.68 -7.84
CA TRP A 343 9.35 -7.99 -7.46
C TRP A 343 9.68 -6.50 -7.30
N PRO A 344 9.34 -5.65 -8.29
CA PRO A 344 9.70 -4.25 -8.27
C PRO A 344 8.74 -3.43 -7.40
N MET A 345 9.23 -2.35 -6.79
CA MET A 345 8.47 -1.44 -5.94
C MET A 345 7.38 -0.71 -6.75
N GLY A 346 6.19 -0.58 -6.14
CA GLY A 346 5.06 0.13 -6.74
C GLY A 346 4.46 -0.56 -7.97
N ARG A 347 4.66 -1.87 -8.10
CA ARG A 347 4.22 -2.67 -9.25
C ARG A 347 3.32 -3.82 -8.84
N THR A 348 2.52 -4.27 -9.80
CA THR A 348 1.75 -5.51 -9.68
C THR A 348 2.40 -6.60 -10.47
N VAL A 349 2.75 -7.70 -9.82
CA VAL A 349 3.21 -8.95 -10.44
C VAL A 349 2.03 -9.91 -10.50
N THR A 350 1.63 -10.29 -11.71
CA THR A 350 0.56 -11.25 -11.92
C THR A 350 1.14 -12.56 -12.43
N TYR A 351 0.86 -13.65 -11.72
CA TYR A 351 1.15 -15.01 -12.15
C TYR A 351 -0.09 -15.65 -12.74
N ARG A 352 -0.06 -15.90 -14.04
CA ARG A 352 -1.14 -16.60 -14.76
C ARG A 352 -0.83 -18.09 -14.79
N ILE A 353 -1.75 -18.92 -14.28
CA ILE A 353 -1.60 -20.38 -14.25
C ILE A 353 -2.20 -20.95 -15.53
N SER A 354 -1.42 -21.66 -16.34
CA SER A 354 -1.81 -22.20 -17.63
C SER A 354 -1.34 -23.66 -17.79
N THR A 355 -1.98 -24.40 -18.69
CA THR A 355 -1.49 -25.74 -19.14
C THR A 355 -0.44 -25.62 -20.23
N SER A 356 -0.34 -24.47 -20.89
CA SER A 356 0.61 -24.20 -21.97
C SER A 356 1.83 -23.40 -21.47
N SER A 357 3.02 -23.77 -21.95
CA SER A 357 4.24 -22.97 -21.82
C SER A 357 4.36 -21.85 -22.85
N ILE A 358 3.41 -21.79 -23.79
CA ILE A 358 3.45 -20.80 -24.87
C ILE A 358 2.89 -19.48 -24.36
N VAL A 359 3.68 -18.43 -24.47
CA VAL A 359 3.24 -17.05 -24.20
C VAL A 359 2.45 -16.56 -25.41
N ILE A 360 1.13 -16.44 -25.27
CA ILE A 360 0.30 -15.78 -26.28
C ILE A 360 0.41 -14.27 -26.03
N THR A 361 1.30 -13.60 -26.75
CA THR A 361 1.32 -12.14 -26.79
C THR A 361 0.17 -11.70 -27.71
N PRO A 362 -0.85 -11.00 -27.24
CA PRO A 362 -1.90 -10.50 -28.11
C PRO A 362 -1.26 -9.52 -29.13
N THR A 363 -1.17 -9.96 -30.37
CA THR A 363 -0.73 -9.09 -31.46
C THR A 363 -1.93 -8.24 -31.87
N PHE A 364 -2.04 -7.02 -31.35
CA PHE A 364 -2.98 -6.06 -31.90
C PHE A 364 -2.48 -5.61 -33.27
N THR A 365 -3.01 -6.24 -34.33
CA THR A 365 -2.88 -5.70 -35.65
C THR A 365 -3.77 -4.46 -35.71
N VAL A 366 -3.17 -3.28 -35.61
CA VAL A 366 -3.88 -2.03 -35.93
C VAL A 366 -4.19 -2.13 -37.42
N MET A 367 -5.43 -2.50 -37.77
CA MET A 367 -5.92 -2.35 -39.12
C MET A 367 -5.92 -0.85 -39.42
N ALA A 368 -5.07 -0.45 -40.37
CA ALA A 368 -5.14 0.91 -40.92
C ALA A 368 -6.60 1.14 -41.36
N PRO A 369 -7.18 2.33 -41.13
CA PRO A 369 -8.53 2.61 -41.59
C PRO A 369 -8.53 2.39 -43.11
N ALA A 370 -9.39 1.47 -43.56
CA ALA A 370 -9.62 1.29 -44.97
C ALA A 370 -10.11 2.63 -45.54
N ASP A 371 -9.47 3.15 -46.56
CA ASP A 371 -9.93 4.30 -47.29
C ASP A 371 -11.33 3.99 -47.84
N PHE A 372 -12.35 4.49 -47.16
CA PHE A 372 -13.71 4.54 -47.68
C PHE A 372 -13.73 5.62 -48.76
N THR A 373 -13.45 5.21 -50.01
CA THR A 373 -13.80 6.02 -51.17
C THR A 373 -15.32 6.00 -51.31
N TYR A 374 -15.92 7.12 -50.94
CA TYR A 374 -17.33 7.36 -51.23
C TYR A 374 -17.50 7.51 -52.75
N ALA A 375 -18.02 6.45 -53.39
CA ALA A 375 -18.43 6.56 -54.79
C ALA A 375 -19.71 7.39 -54.84
N GLY A 376 -19.56 8.69 -55.12
CA GLY A 376 -20.68 9.58 -55.40
C GLY A 376 -21.41 9.09 -56.66
N GLY A 377 -22.64 8.64 -56.50
CA GLY A 377 -23.55 8.43 -57.60
C GLY A 377 -24.14 9.74 -58.09
N SER A 378 -24.03 9.94 -59.36
CA SER A 378 -24.66 11.00 -60.18
C SER A 378 -26.18 10.86 -60.22
#